data_4d1ac617aec867e5a4fe9559dac30594
#
_entry.id   4d1ac617aec867e5a4fe9559dac30594
#
_cell.length_a   1.000
_cell.length_b   1.000
_cell.length_c   1.000
_cell.angle_alpha   90.00
_cell.angle_beta   90.00
_cell.angle_gamma   90.00
#
_symmetry.space_group_name_H-M   'P 1'
#
loop_
_entity.id
_entity.type
_entity.pdbx_description
1 polymer ?
#
loop_
_entity_poly.entity_id
_entity_poly.type
_entity_poly.pdbx_seq_one_letter_code
_entity_poly.pdbx_strand_id
1 'polypeptide(L)'
;MSSSRKNFSQGYKIVKEDFQHSVEKLFEKQYHGSKCTNRIFINVLFCALCRIQSIFAVCRNLAGSPDDRTIAAAILKTLPEYNRLQKLVNQTLAEQLPKNLFNKAKRIAIDLVLIPYHGKHCYNINEIYRSRPKSGTSHFHAYATVCILHKGFRYTVALTPAAKGEEMKAVVKRLLDQCKNIGLKCRLLLLDRGFYSVSVISYLKHAQVPFVMPVICRGRKETKDRPAGGTRKYRNWKKSGFGRYELKTNGRETKTWFYVCICCKNQNGQRGRRGRKSYTFAYYGVKSGRARWFFETYRKRFGIETSYRQSNECRIRTSTRKPQLRFLYFALPMLMHNFWLWFERIYVMNGAHRCRREQESYFSFKDLLGRLRNFLEKDLIELTEKITQTFEDKAHAKHCRK
;
A
#
# COMPACT_ATOMS: atom_id res chain seq x y z
N MET A 1 -10.55 19.26 -32.51
CA MET A 1 -10.51 17.92 -31.89
C MET A 1 -9.20 17.12 -32.08
N SER A 2 -8.35 17.40 -33.08
CA SER A 2 -7.10 16.64 -33.36
C SER A 2 -5.92 17.00 -32.44
N SER A 3 -5.78 18.22 -32.00
CA SER A 3 -4.66 18.68 -31.13
C SER A 3 -4.74 18.09 -29.71
N SER A 4 -5.92 17.96 -29.14
CA SER A 4 -6.14 17.36 -27.82
C SER A 4 -5.74 15.87 -27.76
N ARG A 5 -6.02 15.09 -28.82
CA ARG A 5 -5.66 13.66 -28.89
C ARG A 5 -4.14 13.44 -29.01
N LYS A 6 -3.40 14.31 -29.70
CA LYS A 6 -1.94 14.24 -29.80
C LYS A 6 -1.27 14.50 -28.43
N ASN A 7 -1.77 15.47 -27.67
CA ASN A 7 -1.23 15.77 -26.33
C ASN A 7 -1.46 14.62 -25.34
N PHE A 8 -2.57 13.88 -25.44
CA PHE A 8 -2.83 12.71 -24.60
C PHE A 8 -1.92 11.52 -24.92
N SER A 9 -1.65 11.23 -26.20
CA SER A 9 -0.77 10.12 -26.57
C SER A 9 0.67 10.38 -26.13
N GLN A 10 1.12 11.62 -26.21
CA GLN A 10 2.43 12.05 -25.73
C GLN A 10 2.53 11.96 -24.19
N GLY A 11 1.44 12.25 -23.48
CA GLY A 11 1.34 12.07 -22.02
C GLY A 11 1.53 10.61 -21.57
N TYR A 12 1.00 9.63 -22.32
CA TYR A 12 1.17 8.20 -21.96
C TYR A 12 2.60 7.70 -22.18
N LYS A 13 3.29 8.20 -23.20
CA LYS A 13 4.69 7.89 -23.42
C LYS A 13 5.54 8.37 -22.24
N ILE A 14 5.32 9.61 -21.81
CA ILE A 14 5.97 10.18 -20.62
C ILE A 14 5.65 9.35 -19.36
N VAL A 15 4.38 8.98 -19.15
CA VAL A 15 3.98 8.13 -18.02
C VAL A 15 4.76 6.82 -18.01
N LYS A 16 4.89 6.16 -19.16
CA LYS A 16 5.63 4.92 -19.26
C LYS A 16 7.11 5.12 -18.96
N GLU A 17 7.73 6.10 -19.60
CA GLU A 17 9.18 6.37 -19.48
C GLU A 17 9.54 6.76 -18.03
N ASP A 18 8.82 7.68 -17.41
CA ASP A 18 9.05 8.09 -16.02
C ASP A 18 8.80 6.96 -15.02
N PHE A 19 7.75 6.16 -15.25
CA PHE A 19 7.49 5.01 -14.38
C PHE A 19 8.54 3.92 -14.57
N GLN A 20 8.97 3.64 -15.82
CA GLN A 20 10.10 2.74 -16.10
C GLN A 20 11.36 3.21 -15.37
N HIS A 21 11.72 4.47 -15.52
CA HIS A 21 12.87 5.04 -14.83
C HIS A 21 12.78 4.89 -13.30
N SER A 22 11.59 5.12 -12.73
CA SER A 22 11.35 4.93 -11.29
C SER A 22 11.52 3.46 -10.85
N VAL A 23 11.13 2.51 -11.70
CA VAL A 23 11.26 1.08 -11.43
C VAL A 23 12.70 0.59 -11.69
N GLU A 24 13.39 1.13 -12.68
CA GLU A 24 14.81 0.82 -12.98
C GLU A 24 15.71 1.09 -11.77
N LYS A 25 15.44 2.13 -11.00
CA LYS A 25 16.16 2.45 -9.75
C LYS A 25 16.09 1.35 -8.68
N LEU A 26 15.15 0.42 -8.79
CA LEU A 26 15.03 -0.71 -7.87
C LEU A 26 16.02 -1.83 -8.17
N PHE A 27 16.70 -1.78 -9.32
CA PHE A 27 17.66 -2.77 -9.78
C PHE A 27 19.08 -2.20 -9.73
N GLU A 28 19.98 -2.88 -9.04
CA GLU A 28 21.36 -2.38 -8.87
C GLU A 28 22.29 -2.73 -10.03
N LYS A 29 21.93 -3.73 -10.82
CA LYS A 29 22.77 -4.26 -11.90
C LYS A 29 22.03 -4.21 -13.23
N GLN A 30 22.80 -4.01 -14.29
CA GLN A 30 22.32 -4.22 -15.66
C GLN A 30 22.40 -5.70 -16.01
N TYR A 31 21.34 -6.22 -16.59
CA TYR A 31 21.31 -7.58 -17.13
C TYR A 31 21.52 -7.55 -18.63
N HIS A 32 22.59 -8.20 -19.08
CA HIS A 32 22.98 -8.28 -20.48
C HIS A 32 22.94 -9.77 -20.92
N GLY A 33 21.74 -10.33 -21.01
CA GLY A 33 21.55 -11.66 -21.57
C GLY A 33 21.23 -11.60 -23.05
N SER A 34 21.59 -12.65 -23.80
CA SER A 34 21.31 -12.74 -25.24
C SER A 34 19.83 -12.64 -25.61
N LYS A 35 18.95 -13.10 -24.73
CA LYS A 35 17.48 -13.13 -24.94
C LYS A 35 16.72 -12.16 -24.03
N CYS A 36 17.38 -11.48 -23.09
CA CYS A 36 16.74 -10.62 -22.11
C CYS A 36 17.63 -9.45 -21.72
N THR A 37 17.04 -8.26 -21.60
CA THR A 37 17.67 -7.06 -21.07
C THR A 37 16.80 -6.48 -19.93
N ASN A 38 17.31 -5.51 -19.17
CA ASN A 38 16.50 -4.82 -18.15
C ASN A 38 15.20 -4.27 -18.74
N ARG A 39 15.27 -3.66 -19.92
CA ARG A 39 14.10 -3.09 -20.59
C ARG A 39 13.03 -4.14 -20.89
N ILE A 40 13.43 -5.35 -21.31
CA ILE A 40 12.50 -6.46 -21.61
C ILE A 40 11.81 -6.93 -20.32
N PHE A 41 12.59 -7.30 -19.29
CA PHE A 41 11.93 -7.82 -18.09
C PHE A 41 11.10 -6.77 -17.35
N ILE A 42 11.47 -5.48 -17.40
CA ILE A 42 10.64 -4.40 -16.86
C ILE A 42 9.34 -4.26 -17.64
N ASN A 43 9.36 -4.34 -18.97
CA ASN A 43 8.14 -4.35 -19.78
C ASN A 43 7.25 -5.57 -19.47
N VAL A 44 7.84 -6.76 -19.30
CA VAL A 44 7.10 -7.96 -18.87
C VAL A 44 6.46 -7.76 -17.49
N LEU A 45 7.20 -7.18 -16.54
CA LEU A 45 6.66 -6.82 -15.22
C LEU A 45 5.46 -5.87 -15.34
N PHE A 46 5.54 -4.88 -16.22
CA PHE A 46 4.44 -3.92 -16.43
C PHE A 46 3.23 -4.57 -17.09
N CYS A 47 3.44 -5.40 -18.08
CA CYS A 47 2.36 -6.16 -18.70
C CYS A 47 1.66 -7.06 -17.66
N ALA A 48 2.43 -7.77 -16.84
CA ALA A 48 1.90 -8.62 -15.78
C ALA A 48 1.11 -7.80 -14.73
N LEU A 49 1.64 -6.63 -14.34
CA LEU A 49 1.03 -5.70 -13.40
C LEU A 49 -0.32 -5.17 -13.93
N CYS A 50 -0.34 -4.62 -15.15
CA CYS A 50 -1.53 -4.02 -15.74
C CYS A 50 -2.62 -5.04 -16.10
N ARG A 51 -2.23 -6.28 -16.45
CA ARG A 51 -3.15 -7.37 -16.80
C ARG A 51 -3.61 -8.20 -15.61
N ILE A 52 -3.05 -8.00 -14.42
CA ILE A 52 -3.27 -8.85 -13.24
C ILE A 52 -2.91 -10.31 -13.54
N GLN A 53 -1.81 -10.54 -14.22
CA GLN A 53 -1.33 -11.84 -14.64
C GLN A 53 -0.03 -12.24 -13.94
N SER A 54 0.34 -13.50 -14.04
CA SER A 54 1.68 -13.96 -13.69
C SER A 54 2.65 -13.67 -14.82
N ILE A 55 3.94 -13.60 -14.52
CA ILE A 55 5.00 -13.49 -15.54
C ILE A 55 4.91 -14.64 -16.53
N PHE A 56 4.67 -15.86 -16.05
CA PHE A 56 4.44 -17.03 -16.90
C PHE A 56 3.33 -16.82 -17.94
N ALA A 57 2.16 -16.32 -17.50
CA ALA A 57 1.03 -16.08 -18.41
C ALA A 57 1.35 -14.98 -19.44
N VAL A 58 2.09 -13.95 -19.05
CA VAL A 58 2.52 -12.88 -19.98
C VAL A 58 3.48 -13.46 -21.02
N CYS A 59 4.51 -14.18 -20.60
CA CYS A 59 5.51 -14.76 -21.53
C CYS A 59 4.89 -15.75 -22.51
N ARG A 60 3.87 -16.52 -22.11
CA ARG A 60 3.18 -17.44 -23.03
C ARG A 60 2.31 -16.75 -24.06
N ASN A 61 1.76 -15.59 -23.73
CA ASN A 61 0.80 -14.89 -24.56
C ASN A 61 1.41 -13.83 -25.48
N LEU A 62 2.71 -13.54 -25.31
CA LEU A 62 3.43 -12.55 -26.12
C LEU A 62 4.41 -13.26 -27.05
N ALA A 63 4.17 -13.17 -28.35
CA ALA A 63 5.09 -13.70 -29.36
C ALA A 63 6.49 -13.06 -29.18
N GLY A 64 7.53 -13.87 -29.28
CA GLY A 64 8.91 -13.42 -29.14
C GLY A 64 9.36 -13.09 -27.70
N SER A 65 8.48 -13.21 -26.71
CA SER A 65 8.86 -13.00 -25.30
C SER A 65 9.85 -14.08 -24.82
N PRO A 66 10.86 -13.71 -24.02
CA PRO A 66 11.69 -14.70 -23.34
C PRO A 66 10.85 -15.61 -22.44
N ASP A 67 11.37 -16.81 -22.17
CA ASP A 67 10.79 -17.73 -21.20
C ASP A 67 10.69 -17.10 -19.80
N ASP A 68 9.64 -17.44 -19.07
CA ASP A 68 9.36 -16.91 -17.73
C ASP A 68 10.48 -17.21 -16.71
N ARG A 69 11.18 -18.34 -16.86
CA ARG A 69 12.36 -18.68 -16.05
C ARG A 69 13.52 -17.74 -16.33
N THR A 70 13.74 -17.38 -17.58
CA THR A 70 14.76 -16.40 -18.00
C THR A 70 14.45 -15.02 -17.41
N ILE A 71 13.19 -14.57 -17.48
CA ILE A 71 12.74 -13.32 -16.88
C ILE A 71 12.91 -13.34 -15.36
N ALA A 72 12.47 -14.40 -14.69
CA ALA A 72 12.61 -14.53 -13.24
C ALA A 72 14.08 -14.56 -12.79
N ALA A 73 14.95 -15.25 -13.53
CA ALA A 73 16.39 -15.28 -13.25
C ALA A 73 17.03 -13.90 -13.46
N ALA A 74 16.68 -13.19 -14.53
CA ALA A 74 17.16 -11.84 -14.80
C ALA A 74 16.78 -10.87 -13.68
N ILE A 75 15.52 -10.88 -13.25
CA ILE A 75 15.04 -10.08 -12.14
C ILE A 75 15.82 -10.40 -10.86
N LEU A 76 15.97 -11.69 -10.50
CA LEU A 76 16.66 -12.08 -9.26
C LEU A 76 18.16 -11.71 -9.26
N LYS A 77 18.82 -11.78 -10.43
CA LYS A 77 20.24 -11.41 -10.55
C LYS A 77 20.48 -9.91 -10.44
N THR A 78 19.49 -9.10 -10.73
CA THR A 78 19.58 -7.64 -10.75
C THR A 78 19.00 -6.99 -9.50
N LEU A 79 18.09 -7.68 -8.77
CA LEU A 79 17.55 -7.18 -7.52
C LEU A 79 18.62 -7.15 -6.43
N PRO A 80 18.65 -6.09 -5.61
CA PRO A 80 19.48 -6.03 -4.42
C PRO A 80 18.96 -6.99 -3.34
N GLU A 81 19.74 -7.10 -2.27
CA GLU A 81 19.28 -7.78 -1.06
C GLU A 81 17.99 -7.16 -0.49
N TYR A 82 17.23 -7.97 0.23
CA TYR A 82 15.89 -7.61 0.71
C TYR A 82 15.81 -6.26 1.43
N ASN A 83 16.72 -6.02 2.38
CA ASN A 83 16.72 -4.77 3.16
C ASN A 83 17.07 -3.55 2.29
N ARG A 84 17.95 -3.74 1.32
CA ARG A 84 18.32 -2.70 0.37
C ARG A 84 17.18 -2.40 -0.59
N LEU A 85 16.51 -3.46 -1.10
CA LEU A 85 15.30 -3.32 -1.93
C LEU A 85 14.20 -2.53 -1.19
N GLN A 86 13.97 -2.84 0.08
CA GLN A 86 13.00 -2.09 0.90
C GLN A 86 13.36 -0.60 0.99
N LYS A 87 14.63 -0.27 1.19
CA LYS A 87 15.10 1.13 1.24
C LYS A 87 14.86 1.83 -0.10
N LEU A 88 15.23 1.21 -1.21
CA LEU A 88 15.03 1.77 -2.56
C LEU A 88 13.55 1.98 -2.88
N VAL A 89 12.70 1.01 -2.58
CA VAL A 89 11.25 1.14 -2.77
C VAL A 89 10.69 2.32 -1.97
N ASN A 90 11.06 2.45 -0.70
CA ASN A 90 10.58 3.54 0.16
C ASN A 90 11.13 4.91 -0.31
N GLN A 91 12.35 4.96 -0.80
CA GLN A 91 12.92 6.16 -1.40
C GLN A 91 12.15 6.55 -2.67
N THR A 92 11.89 5.61 -3.58
CA THR A 92 11.12 5.85 -4.80
C THR A 92 9.69 6.31 -4.49
N LEU A 93 9.02 5.70 -3.50
CA LEU A 93 7.71 6.16 -3.03
C LEU A 93 7.76 7.61 -2.53
N ALA A 94 8.80 7.97 -1.78
CA ALA A 94 8.98 9.33 -1.26
C ALA A 94 9.24 10.35 -2.38
N GLU A 95 10.03 10.00 -3.40
CA GLU A 95 10.31 10.83 -4.57
C GLU A 95 9.04 11.15 -5.39
N GLN A 96 8.07 10.23 -5.42
CA GLN A 96 6.78 10.43 -6.08
C GLN A 96 5.81 11.36 -5.32
N LEU A 97 6.16 11.77 -4.09
CA LEU A 97 5.27 12.63 -3.30
C LEU A 97 5.38 14.10 -3.76
N PRO A 98 4.24 14.78 -3.94
CA PRO A 98 4.25 16.21 -4.26
C PRO A 98 4.94 17.04 -3.17
N LYS A 99 5.86 17.92 -3.55
CA LYS A 99 6.65 18.76 -2.61
C LYS A 99 5.78 19.53 -1.61
N ASN A 100 4.61 20.02 -2.02
CA ASN A 100 3.69 20.76 -1.16
C ASN A 100 3.05 19.90 -0.03
N LEU A 101 3.20 18.60 -0.06
CA LEU A 101 2.77 17.75 1.05
C LEU A 101 3.65 17.94 2.29
N PHE A 102 4.88 18.41 2.13
CA PHE A 102 5.82 18.62 3.24
C PHE A 102 5.66 19.96 3.97
N ASN A 103 4.95 20.94 3.38
CA ASN A 103 4.82 22.28 3.94
C ASN A 103 4.03 22.33 5.26
N LYS A 104 3.12 21.39 5.50
CA LYS A 104 2.29 21.34 6.71
C LYS A 104 2.17 19.91 7.23
N ALA A 105 2.07 19.76 8.54
CA ALA A 105 1.82 18.46 9.17
C ALA A 105 0.54 17.79 8.63
N LYS A 106 0.62 16.50 8.30
CA LYS A 106 -0.42 15.73 7.63
C LYS A 106 -1.12 14.73 8.55
N ARG A 107 -2.33 14.36 8.18
CA ARG A 107 -2.95 13.12 8.68
C ARG A 107 -2.34 11.97 7.91
N ILE A 108 -1.88 10.99 8.65
CA ILE A 108 -1.36 9.76 8.09
C ILE A 108 -2.12 8.58 8.66
N ALA A 109 -2.14 7.49 7.95
CA ALA A 109 -2.75 6.27 8.44
C ALA A 109 -1.83 5.10 8.17
N ILE A 110 -1.75 4.16 9.13
CA ILE A 110 -1.02 2.91 8.99
C ILE A 110 -2.03 1.77 8.94
N ASP A 111 -1.82 0.85 8.03
CA ASP A 111 -2.63 -0.36 7.89
C ASP A 111 -1.76 -1.58 7.57
N LEU A 112 -2.27 -2.77 7.89
CA LEU A 112 -1.60 -4.05 7.67
C LEU A 112 -2.36 -4.86 6.62
N VAL A 113 -1.69 -5.15 5.51
CA VAL A 113 -2.21 -6.02 4.46
C VAL A 113 -1.78 -7.46 4.72
N LEU A 114 -2.73 -8.37 4.78
CA LEU A 114 -2.53 -9.80 4.94
C LEU A 114 -2.84 -10.51 3.63
N ILE A 115 -1.81 -11.05 2.98
CA ILE A 115 -1.94 -11.85 1.76
C ILE A 115 -1.99 -13.32 2.17
N PRO A 116 -3.10 -14.05 1.93
CA PRO A 116 -3.23 -15.45 2.30
C PRO A 116 -2.12 -16.31 1.70
N TYR A 117 -1.58 -17.21 2.52
CA TYR A 117 -0.57 -18.17 2.11
C TYR A 117 -1.06 -19.59 2.40
N HIS A 118 -1.11 -20.42 1.36
CA HIS A 118 -1.58 -21.79 1.43
C HIS A 118 -0.47 -22.83 1.16
N GLY A 119 0.77 -22.37 0.95
CA GLY A 119 1.91 -23.22 0.63
C GLY A 119 2.57 -23.85 1.85
N LYS A 120 3.50 -24.76 1.61
CA LYS A 120 4.36 -25.35 2.64
C LYS A 120 5.33 -24.31 3.19
N HIS A 121 5.62 -24.37 4.51
CA HIS A 121 6.46 -23.39 5.23
C HIS A 121 7.97 -23.66 5.05
N CYS A 122 8.45 -23.81 3.83
CA CYS A 122 9.74 -24.42 3.59
C CYS A 122 10.94 -23.48 3.49
N TYR A 123 10.79 -22.16 3.42
CA TYR A 123 11.93 -21.30 3.13
C TYR A 123 12.35 -20.37 4.25
N ASN A 124 11.47 -19.57 4.73
CA ASN A 124 11.76 -18.72 5.88
C ASN A 124 10.50 -18.59 6.73
N ILE A 125 10.43 -19.37 7.78
CA ILE A 125 9.28 -19.38 8.69
C ILE A 125 9.01 -18.01 9.32
N ASN A 126 10.03 -17.15 9.37
CA ASN A 126 9.91 -15.79 9.91
C ASN A 126 9.13 -14.86 9.01
N GLU A 127 8.97 -15.17 7.70
CA GLU A 127 8.16 -14.36 6.76
C GLU A 127 6.67 -14.65 6.85
N ILE A 128 6.28 -15.73 7.51
CA ILE A 128 4.90 -16.13 7.62
C ILE A 128 4.28 -15.53 8.88
N TYR A 129 3.54 -14.46 8.69
CA TYR A 129 2.76 -13.84 9.75
C TYR A 129 1.55 -14.71 10.10
N ARG A 130 1.31 -14.94 11.39
CA ARG A 130 0.14 -15.67 11.87
C ARG A 130 -0.94 -14.71 12.34
N SER A 131 -2.16 -14.92 11.86
CA SER A 131 -3.34 -14.17 12.28
C SER A 131 -4.55 -15.09 12.40
N ARG A 132 -5.68 -14.54 12.81
CA ARG A 132 -6.94 -15.27 12.80
C ARG A 132 -7.24 -15.81 11.40
N PRO A 133 -7.83 -16.99 11.28
CA PRO A 133 -8.15 -17.57 9.97
C PRO A 133 -8.93 -16.61 9.09
N LYS A 134 -8.48 -16.46 7.84
CA LYS A 134 -9.13 -15.68 6.80
C LYS A 134 -8.83 -16.33 5.46
N SER A 135 -9.83 -16.44 4.60
CA SER A 135 -9.67 -17.07 3.27
C SER A 135 -9.06 -18.49 3.35
N GLY A 136 -9.50 -19.31 4.32
CA GLY A 136 -9.07 -20.71 4.46
C GLY A 136 -7.69 -20.93 5.07
N THR A 137 -7.00 -19.89 5.51
CA THR A 137 -5.66 -20.02 6.14
C THR A 137 -5.48 -19.10 7.33
N SER A 138 -4.60 -19.48 8.27
CA SER A 138 -4.11 -18.64 9.36
C SER A 138 -2.69 -18.06 9.07
N HIS A 139 -2.15 -18.35 7.90
CA HIS A 139 -0.80 -17.96 7.49
C HIS A 139 -0.85 -16.91 6.38
N PHE A 140 -0.07 -15.86 6.52
CA PHE A 140 -0.12 -14.71 5.63
C PHE A 140 1.28 -14.15 5.35
N HIS A 141 1.50 -13.60 4.16
CA HIS A 141 2.54 -12.60 3.98
C HIS A 141 1.97 -11.25 4.39
N ALA A 142 2.58 -10.60 5.35
CA ALA A 142 2.08 -9.37 5.92
C ALA A 142 2.98 -8.18 5.56
N TYR A 143 2.35 -7.12 5.05
CA TYR A 143 3.02 -5.86 4.73
C TYR A 143 2.25 -4.71 5.36
N ALA A 144 2.93 -3.86 6.10
CA ALA A 144 2.36 -2.65 6.64
C ALA A 144 2.72 -1.46 5.75
N THR A 145 1.78 -0.57 5.52
CA THR A 145 2.01 0.67 4.77
C THR A 145 1.60 1.88 5.58
N VAL A 146 2.25 3.00 5.31
CA VAL A 146 1.82 4.31 5.80
C VAL A 146 1.41 5.19 4.61
N CYS A 147 0.23 5.81 4.72
CA CYS A 147 -0.33 6.66 3.69
C CYS A 147 -0.66 8.06 4.22
N ILE A 148 -0.43 9.10 3.41
CA ILE A 148 -0.94 10.44 3.65
C ILE A 148 -2.40 10.51 3.22
N LEU A 149 -3.27 11.07 4.07
CA LEU A 149 -4.67 11.36 3.77
C LEU A 149 -4.83 12.86 3.48
N HIS A 150 -4.94 13.23 2.22
CA HIS A 150 -4.99 14.63 1.81
C HIS A 150 -6.07 14.89 0.73
N LYS A 151 -7.09 15.68 1.06
CA LYS A 151 -8.12 16.16 0.10
C LYS A 151 -8.71 15.08 -0.83
N GLY A 152 -9.03 13.90 -0.30
CA GLY A 152 -9.54 12.77 -1.10
C GLY A 152 -8.43 11.88 -1.67
N PHE A 153 -7.22 12.39 -1.86
CA PHE A 153 -6.07 11.63 -2.36
C PHE A 153 -5.33 10.90 -1.24
N ARG A 154 -4.70 9.79 -1.57
CA ARG A 154 -3.99 8.91 -0.64
C ARG A 154 -2.67 8.48 -1.25
N TYR A 155 -1.60 9.08 -0.77
CA TYR A 155 -0.26 8.77 -1.22
C TYR A 155 0.37 7.74 -0.28
N THR A 156 0.82 6.61 -0.81
CA THR A 156 1.66 5.67 -0.06
C THR A 156 3.04 6.29 0.14
N VAL A 157 3.46 6.40 1.39
CA VAL A 157 4.74 7.03 1.76
C VAL A 157 5.84 6.00 1.92
N ALA A 158 5.52 4.90 2.59
CA ALA A 158 6.44 3.81 2.84
C ALA A 158 5.71 2.51 3.11
N LEU A 159 6.43 1.42 2.93
CA LEU A 159 5.97 0.08 3.27
C LEU A 159 7.09 -0.72 3.96
N THR A 160 6.68 -1.68 4.79
CA THR A 160 7.58 -2.58 5.51
C THR A 160 6.92 -3.95 5.68
N PRO A 161 7.69 -5.05 5.64
CA PRO A 161 7.16 -6.34 6.02
C PRO A 161 6.86 -6.40 7.51
N ALA A 162 5.94 -7.26 7.91
CA ALA A 162 5.72 -7.65 9.29
C ALA A 162 6.07 -9.14 9.43
N ALA A 163 7.04 -9.44 10.29
CA ALA A 163 7.53 -10.80 10.48
C ALA A 163 6.70 -11.57 11.53
N LYS A 164 6.85 -12.90 11.53
CA LYS A 164 6.26 -13.75 12.55
C LYS A 164 6.79 -13.37 13.94
N GLY A 165 5.88 -13.19 14.90
CA GLY A 165 6.24 -12.88 16.28
C GLY A 165 6.73 -11.45 16.49
N GLU A 166 6.82 -10.64 15.45
CA GLU A 166 7.22 -9.25 15.57
C GLU A 166 6.13 -8.42 16.25
N GLU A 167 6.53 -7.59 17.21
CA GLU A 167 5.60 -6.67 17.84
C GLU A 167 5.16 -5.55 16.86
N MET A 168 3.87 -5.25 16.83
CA MET A 168 3.33 -4.16 16.02
C MET A 168 3.94 -2.80 16.38
N LYS A 169 4.49 -2.63 17.57
CA LYS A 169 5.28 -1.46 17.96
C LYS A 169 6.49 -1.25 17.05
N ALA A 170 7.24 -2.31 16.75
CA ALA A 170 8.41 -2.22 15.87
C ALA A 170 8.02 -1.86 14.43
N VAL A 171 6.93 -2.44 13.92
CA VAL A 171 6.36 -2.12 12.61
C VAL A 171 5.94 -0.65 12.51
N VAL A 172 5.20 -0.16 13.51
CA VAL A 172 4.76 1.24 13.57
C VAL A 172 5.95 2.19 13.67
N LYS A 173 6.95 1.85 14.50
CA LYS A 173 8.18 2.63 14.65
C LYS A 173 8.91 2.78 13.32
N ARG A 174 9.17 1.67 12.59
CA ARG A 174 9.85 1.71 11.30
C ARG A 174 9.14 2.62 10.29
N LEU A 175 7.81 2.56 10.21
CA LEU A 175 7.05 3.41 9.29
C LEU A 175 7.06 4.89 9.69
N LEU A 176 7.00 5.20 10.98
CA LEU A 176 7.10 6.58 11.48
C LEU A 176 8.52 7.13 11.32
N ASP A 177 9.55 6.32 11.51
CA ASP A 177 10.94 6.69 11.26
C ASP A 177 11.15 7.03 9.77
N GLN A 178 10.57 6.24 8.84
CA GLN A 178 10.60 6.57 7.41
C GLN A 178 9.91 7.91 7.11
N CYS A 179 8.75 8.17 7.70
CA CYS A 179 8.08 9.47 7.56
C CYS A 179 8.98 10.62 8.06
N LYS A 180 9.63 10.44 9.21
CA LYS A 180 10.54 11.43 9.79
C LYS A 180 11.77 11.66 8.92
N ASN A 181 12.39 10.60 8.40
CA ASN A 181 13.58 10.67 7.55
C ASN A 181 13.35 11.47 6.27
N ILE A 182 12.14 11.42 5.70
CA ILE A 182 11.78 12.24 4.53
C ILE A 182 11.23 13.62 4.88
N GLY A 183 11.25 14.03 6.15
CA GLY A 183 10.77 15.34 6.61
C GLY A 183 9.24 15.46 6.71
N LEU A 184 8.49 14.36 6.64
CA LEU A 184 7.03 14.38 6.73
C LEU A 184 6.58 14.53 8.18
N LYS A 185 5.95 15.67 8.51
CA LYS A 185 5.39 15.94 9.84
C LYS A 185 4.03 15.31 10.02
N CYS A 186 3.87 14.47 11.06
CA CYS A 186 2.61 13.84 11.43
C CYS A 186 1.78 14.77 12.33
N ARG A 187 0.59 15.18 11.84
CA ARG A 187 -0.40 15.90 12.65
C ARG A 187 -1.31 14.97 13.43
N LEU A 188 -1.66 13.83 12.83
CA LEU A 188 -2.54 12.84 13.40
C LEU A 188 -2.33 11.49 12.72
N LEU A 189 -2.09 10.47 13.52
CA LEU A 189 -1.96 9.09 13.09
C LEU A 189 -3.29 8.35 13.29
N LEU A 190 -3.79 7.73 12.23
CA LEU A 190 -4.95 6.84 12.26
C LEU A 190 -4.48 5.38 12.13
N LEU A 191 -4.87 4.56 13.08
CA LEU A 191 -4.48 3.15 13.14
C LEU A 191 -5.69 2.24 13.13
N ASP A 192 -5.55 1.04 12.57
CA ASP A 192 -6.59 0.03 12.69
C ASP A 192 -6.59 -0.63 14.07
N ARG A 193 -7.66 -1.37 14.33
CA ARG A 193 -7.87 -2.15 15.55
C ARG A 193 -6.75 -3.18 15.80
N GLY A 194 -6.10 -3.68 14.76
CA GLY A 194 -4.96 -4.58 14.86
C GLY A 194 -3.76 -4.02 15.62
N PHE A 195 -3.64 -2.70 15.70
CA PHE A 195 -2.58 -1.99 16.43
C PHE A 195 -2.93 -1.67 17.88
N TYR A 196 -4.13 -2.02 18.35
CA TYR A 196 -4.56 -1.72 19.73
C TYR A 196 -3.87 -2.64 20.73
N SER A 197 -2.75 -2.18 21.27
CA SER A 197 -1.95 -2.88 22.28
C SER A 197 -1.28 -1.91 23.25
N VAL A 198 -0.87 -2.40 24.43
CA VAL A 198 -0.14 -1.60 25.42
C VAL A 198 1.15 -1.07 24.81
N SER A 199 1.93 -1.92 24.11
CA SER A 199 3.22 -1.55 23.56
C SER A 199 3.13 -0.45 22.48
N VAL A 200 2.14 -0.53 21.57
CA VAL A 200 1.92 0.51 20.55
C VAL A 200 1.47 1.82 21.17
N ILE A 201 0.48 1.78 22.08
CA ILE A 201 -0.05 2.99 22.71
C ILE A 201 1.01 3.69 23.57
N SER A 202 1.79 2.93 24.36
CA SER A 202 2.90 3.48 25.16
C SER A 202 3.95 4.14 24.27
N TYR A 203 4.34 3.47 23.17
CA TYR A 203 5.30 4.01 22.20
C TYR A 203 4.81 5.34 21.60
N LEU A 204 3.57 5.38 21.12
CA LEU A 204 3.02 6.59 20.49
C LEU A 204 2.92 7.77 21.48
N LYS A 205 2.59 7.49 22.72
CA LYS A 205 2.56 8.52 23.78
C LYS A 205 3.97 9.04 24.10
N HIS A 206 4.93 8.12 24.27
CA HIS A 206 6.32 8.49 24.52
C HIS A 206 6.91 9.32 23.38
N ALA A 207 6.63 8.91 22.14
CA ALA A 207 7.03 9.64 20.95
C ALA A 207 6.18 10.91 20.66
N GLN A 208 5.23 11.24 21.52
CA GLN A 208 4.31 12.37 21.41
C GLN A 208 3.57 12.43 20.06
N VAL A 209 3.28 11.29 19.47
CA VAL A 209 2.53 11.18 18.21
C VAL A 209 1.03 11.20 18.50
N PRO A 210 0.27 12.23 18.06
CA PRO A 210 -1.17 12.24 18.21
C PRO A 210 -1.81 11.11 17.42
N PHE A 211 -2.72 10.34 18.04
CA PHE A 211 -3.35 9.22 17.35
C PHE A 211 -4.84 9.08 17.69
N VAL A 212 -5.55 8.39 16.79
CA VAL A 212 -6.90 7.87 16.98
C VAL A 212 -6.97 6.44 16.43
N MET A 213 -7.46 5.49 17.25
CA MET A 213 -7.69 4.10 16.86
C MET A 213 -8.93 3.53 17.52
N PRO A 214 -9.62 2.53 16.94
CA PRO A 214 -10.75 1.88 17.59
C PRO A 214 -10.31 1.04 18.78
N VAL A 215 -11.08 1.09 19.83
CA VAL A 215 -10.90 0.24 21.01
C VAL A 215 -11.41 -1.16 20.76
N ILE A 216 -10.64 -2.19 21.13
CA ILE A 216 -11.10 -3.57 21.13
C ILE A 216 -11.97 -3.77 22.39
N CYS A 217 -13.22 -4.20 22.21
CA CYS A 217 -14.10 -4.55 23.32
C CYS A 217 -13.62 -5.84 23.99
N ARG A 218 -12.95 -5.72 25.12
CA ARG A 218 -12.44 -6.83 25.95
C ARG A 218 -12.99 -6.70 27.38
N GLY A 219 -12.99 -7.82 28.09
CA GLY A 219 -13.45 -7.88 29.49
C GLY A 219 -14.74 -8.70 29.65
N ARG A 220 -15.20 -8.81 30.92
CA ARG A 220 -16.37 -9.55 31.29
C ARG A 220 -17.63 -9.04 30.59
N LYS A 221 -18.50 -9.97 30.18
CA LYS A 221 -19.83 -9.63 29.67
C LYS A 221 -20.70 -9.17 30.84
N GLU A 222 -21.66 -8.31 30.55
CA GLU A 222 -22.71 -7.93 31.49
C GLU A 222 -23.61 -9.13 31.77
N THR A 223 -23.91 -9.35 33.05
CA THR A 223 -24.89 -10.32 33.54
C THR A 223 -25.93 -9.57 34.38
N LYS A 224 -27.01 -10.27 34.84
CA LYS A 224 -28.03 -9.65 35.70
C LYS A 224 -27.40 -9.05 36.98
N ASP A 225 -26.43 -9.75 37.56
CA ASP A 225 -25.84 -9.40 38.86
C ASP A 225 -24.51 -8.62 38.76
N ARG A 226 -23.93 -8.49 37.57
CA ARG A 226 -22.62 -7.85 37.45
C ARG A 226 -22.50 -7.02 36.16
N PRO A 227 -22.07 -5.74 36.25
CA PRO A 227 -21.89 -4.90 35.09
C PRO A 227 -20.73 -5.37 34.18
N ALA A 228 -20.77 -4.97 32.91
CA ALA A 228 -19.70 -5.25 31.98
C ALA A 228 -18.34 -4.70 32.46
N GLY A 229 -17.30 -5.51 32.37
CA GLY A 229 -15.93 -5.12 32.74
C GLY A 229 -15.07 -4.69 31.56
N GLY A 230 -13.91 -4.12 31.88
CA GLY A 230 -12.94 -3.70 30.89
C GLY A 230 -13.48 -2.66 29.90
N THR A 231 -13.03 -2.71 28.66
CA THR A 231 -13.50 -1.81 27.59
C THR A 231 -14.88 -2.19 27.07
N ARG A 232 -15.38 -3.36 27.43
CA ARG A 232 -16.73 -3.81 27.05
C ARG A 232 -17.83 -2.92 27.64
N LYS A 233 -17.60 -2.29 28.80
CA LYS A 233 -18.52 -1.34 29.42
C LYS A 233 -18.96 -0.21 28.48
N TYR A 234 -18.13 0.18 27.52
CA TYR A 234 -18.45 1.24 26.57
C TYR A 234 -19.37 0.83 25.42
N ARG A 235 -19.59 -0.48 25.20
CA ARG A 235 -20.40 -0.99 24.09
C ARG A 235 -21.87 -0.58 24.19
N ASN A 236 -22.40 -0.49 25.41
CA ASN A 236 -23.82 -0.24 25.67
C ASN A 236 -24.10 1.21 26.11
N TRP A 237 -23.12 2.10 25.92
CA TRP A 237 -23.34 3.51 26.26
C TRP A 237 -24.41 4.15 25.39
N LYS A 238 -25.32 4.87 26.07
CA LYS A 238 -26.49 5.50 25.44
C LYS A 238 -26.22 6.92 24.94
N LYS A 239 -25.22 7.59 25.48
CA LYS A 239 -24.84 8.97 25.15
C LYS A 239 -23.36 9.02 24.73
N SER A 240 -23.05 9.94 23.82
CA SER A 240 -21.64 10.22 23.47
C SER A 240 -20.92 10.85 24.66
N GLY A 241 -19.64 10.54 24.84
CA GLY A 241 -18.87 11.04 25.96
C GLY A 241 -17.38 10.78 25.83
N PHE A 242 -16.67 11.26 26.83
CA PHE A 242 -15.22 11.16 26.91
C PHE A 242 -14.84 10.57 28.28
N GLY A 243 -13.69 9.93 28.33
CA GLY A 243 -13.16 9.37 29.57
C GLY A 243 -11.68 9.04 29.43
N ARG A 244 -11.15 8.47 30.50
CA ARG A 244 -9.79 7.91 30.53
C ARG A 244 -9.87 6.42 30.83
N TYR A 245 -8.99 5.65 30.21
CA TYR A 245 -8.93 4.19 30.42
C TYR A 245 -7.48 3.75 30.59
N GLU A 246 -7.24 2.86 31.53
CA GLU A 246 -5.98 2.19 31.74
C GLU A 246 -6.04 0.78 31.14
N LEU A 247 -5.16 0.50 30.16
CA LEU A 247 -5.02 -0.78 29.53
C LEU A 247 -3.85 -1.55 30.17
N LYS A 248 -4.10 -2.77 30.60
CA LYS A 248 -3.11 -3.68 31.19
C LYS A 248 -2.88 -4.86 30.26
N THR A 249 -1.67 -5.39 30.25
CA THR A 249 -1.36 -6.65 29.59
C THR A 249 -1.61 -7.81 30.54
N ASN A 250 -2.34 -8.84 30.09
CA ASN A 250 -2.56 -10.02 30.91
C ASN A 250 -1.23 -10.68 31.30
N GLY A 251 -1.05 -10.98 32.58
CA GLY A 251 0.14 -11.67 33.12
C GLY A 251 1.43 -10.84 33.15
N ARG A 252 1.37 -9.54 32.83
CA ARG A 252 2.52 -8.62 32.95
C ARG A 252 2.08 -7.33 33.63
N GLU A 253 2.97 -6.74 34.42
CA GLU A 253 2.70 -5.46 35.10
C GLU A 253 2.67 -4.26 34.16
N THR A 254 2.90 -4.45 32.86
CA THR A 254 2.93 -3.36 31.89
C THR A 254 1.53 -2.80 31.66
N LYS A 255 1.39 -1.49 31.90
CA LYS A 255 0.15 -0.74 31.75
C LYS A 255 0.37 0.56 30.98
N THR A 256 -0.66 1.03 30.33
CA THR A 256 -0.70 2.36 29.71
C THR A 256 -2.09 2.95 29.81
N TRP A 257 -2.19 4.25 29.80
CA TRP A 257 -3.48 4.92 29.77
C TRP A 257 -3.64 5.75 28.50
N PHE A 258 -4.88 5.97 28.11
CA PHE A 258 -5.27 6.83 26.99
C PHE A 258 -6.64 7.44 27.23
N TYR A 259 -6.97 8.45 26.45
CA TYR A 259 -8.32 9.00 26.44
C TYR A 259 -9.25 8.17 25.58
N VAL A 260 -10.49 8.02 26.03
CA VAL A 260 -11.54 7.30 25.33
C VAL A 260 -12.59 8.29 24.84
N CYS A 261 -12.95 8.21 23.58
CA CYS A 261 -14.10 8.89 23.02
C CYS A 261 -15.15 7.85 22.62
N ILE A 262 -16.38 8.01 23.11
CA ILE A 262 -17.52 7.19 22.75
C ILE A 262 -18.43 8.05 21.88
N CYS A 263 -18.65 7.64 20.64
CA CYS A 263 -19.55 8.31 19.72
C CYS A 263 -20.77 7.44 19.47
N CYS A 264 -21.94 7.86 19.93
CA CYS A 264 -23.20 7.20 19.69
C CYS A 264 -23.85 7.78 18.42
N LYS A 265 -24.23 6.91 17.49
CA LYS A 265 -24.96 7.28 16.27
C LYS A 265 -26.12 6.34 16.02
N ASN A 266 -27.18 6.87 15.45
CA ASN A 266 -28.25 6.03 14.91
C ASN A 266 -27.79 5.43 13.57
N GLN A 267 -28.14 4.17 13.32
CA GLN A 267 -27.97 3.57 11.99
C GLN A 267 -29.01 4.16 11.03
N ASN A 268 -28.68 4.25 9.75
CA ASN A 268 -29.53 4.85 8.74
C ASN A 268 -30.96 4.32 8.79
N GLY A 269 -31.93 5.23 8.90
CA GLY A 269 -33.37 4.91 8.90
C GLY A 269 -33.94 4.34 10.18
N GLN A 270 -33.13 3.88 11.13
CA GLN A 270 -33.61 3.33 12.40
C GLN A 270 -33.58 4.37 13.51
N ARG A 271 -34.78 4.75 14.01
CA ARG A 271 -34.95 5.62 15.18
C ARG A 271 -35.08 4.76 16.45
N GLY A 272 -34.63 5.31 17.59
CA GLY A 272 -34.79 4.66 18.90
C GLY A 272 -33.62 3.75 19.32
N ARG A 273 -33.88 2.92 20.33
CA ARG A 273 -32.88 2.11 21.05
C ARG A 273 -32.22 1.04 20.19
N ARG A 274 -32.94 0.44 19.25
CA ARG A 274 -32.50 -0.65 18.37
C ARG A 274 -31.58 -0.16 17.25
N GLY A 275 -31.72 1.08 16.80
CA GLY A 275 -30.88 1.70 15.75
C GLY A 275 -29.59 2.34 16.25
N ARG A 276 -29.40 2.43 17.57
CA ARG A 276 -28.24 3.16 18.13
C ARG A 276 -27.01 2.27 18.23
N LYS A 277 -25.90 2.73 17.63
CA LYS A 277 -24.60 2.06 17.68
C LYS A 277 -23.55 2.96 18.33
N SER A 278 -22.78 2.43 19.27
CA SER A 278 -21.65 3.12 19.88
C SER A 278 -20.33 2.74 19.21
N TYR A 279 -19.51 3.73 18.92
CA TYR A 279 -18.16 3.60 18.39
C TYR A 279 -17.19 4.14 19.43
N THR A 280 -16.23 3.31 19.84
CA THR A 280 -15.28 3.68 20.89
C THR A 280 -13.90 3.82 20.30
N PHE A 281 -13.26 4.98 20.54
CA PHE A 281 -11.93 5.31 20.05
C PHE A 281 -10.98 5.58 21.21
N ALA A 282 -9.79 5.01 21.15
CA ALA A 282 -8.64 5.41 21.95
C ALA A 282 -7.93 6.56 21.25
N TYR A 283 -7.54 7.60 21.98
CA TYR A 283 -6.84 8.75 21.43
C TYR A 283 -5.87 9.38 22.42
N TYR A 284 -4.89 10.10 21.88
CA TYR A 284 -3.93 10.89 22.63
C TYR A 284 -3.45 12.08 21.78
N GLY A 285 -3.08 13.19 22.43
CA GLY A 285 -2.54 14.38 21.74
C GLY A 285 -3.54 15.11 20.84
N VAL A 286 -4.84 14.84 20.98
CA VAL A 286 -5.91 15.45 20.18
C VAL A 286 -6.78 16.34 21.06
N LYS A 287 -6.94 17.61 20.67
CA LYS A 287 -7.86 18.55 21.31
C LYS A 287 -9.15 18.61 20.49
N SER A 288 -10.19 17.92 20.93
CA SER A 288 -11.54 18.02 20.34
C SER A 288 -12.59 17.65 21.38
N GLY A 289 -13.55 18.54 21.60
CA GLY A 289 -14.70 18.32 22.47
C GLY A 289 -15.90 17.65 21.79
N ARG A 290 -15.81 17.27 20.50
CA ARG A 290 -16.91 16.73 19.72
C ARG A 290 -16.69 15.26 19.39
N ALA A 291 -17.46 14.35 20.01
CA ALA A 291 -17.34 12.91 19.74
C ALA A 291 -17.57 12.56 18.25
N ARG A 292 -18.47 13.29 17.57
CA ARG A 292 -18.72 13.14 16.14
C ARG A 292 -17.48 13.38 15.28
N TRP A 293 -16.60 14.32 15.68
CA TRP A 293 -15.34 14.60 15.00
C TRP A 293 -14.42 13.36 14.97
N PHE A 294 -14.33 12.60 16.04
CA PHE A 294 -13.52 11.36 16.11
C PHE A 294 -14.04 10.32 15.12
N PHE A 295 -15.35 10.13 15.06
CA PHE A 295 -15.96 9.21 14.12
C PHE A 295 -15.72 9.61 12.67
N GLU A 296 -15.97 10.86 12.31
CA GLU A 296 -15.78 11.38 10.95
C GLU A 296 -14.30 11.41 10.55
N THR A 297 -13.41 11.75 11.47
CA THR A 297 -11.96 11.73 11.23
C THR A 297 -11.47 10.31 11.02
N TYR A 298 -11.91 9.36 11.86
CA TYR A 298 -11.52 7.96 11.71
C TYR A 298 -12.07 7.33 10.43
N ARG A 299 -13.28 7.69 10.01
CA ARG A 299 -13.83 7.22 8.71
C ARG A 299 -12.93 7.53 7.52
N LYS A 300 -12.15 8.60 7.57
CA LYS A 300 -11.19 8.93 6.50
C LYS A 300 -10.09 7.87 6.35
N ARG A 301 -9.84 7.05 7.38
CA ARG A 301 -8.94 5.89 7.28
C ARG A 301 -9.43 4.86 6.27
N PHE A 302 -10.74 4.64 6.16
CA PHE A 302 -11.30 3.69 5.16
C PHE A 302 -10.87 3.98 3.72
N GLY A 303 -10.38 5.18 3.50
CA GLY A 303 -9.71 5.50 2.26
C GLY A 303 -8.48 4.66 1.96
N ILE A 304 -7.78 4.12 2.95
CA ILE A 304 -6.68 3.17 2.71
C ILE A 304 -7.21 1.89 2.07
N GLU A 305 -8.34 1.38 2.54
CA GLU A 305 -8.98 0.20 1.96
C GLU A 305 -9.38 0.43 0.49
N THR A 306 -9.77 1.66 0.13
CA THR A 306 -10.01 2.04 -1.26
C THR A 306 -8.71 2.06 -2.06
N SER A 307 -7.60 2.58 -1.51
CA SER A 307 -6.29 2.53 -2.17
C SER A 307 -5.82 1.11 -2.40
N TYR A 308 -6.01 0.21 -1.44
CA TYR A 308 -5.68 -1.21 -1.63
C TYR A 308 -6.56 -1.88 -2.68
N ARG A 309 -7.86 -1.54 -2.75
CA ARG A 309 -8.73 -2.02 -3.83
C ARG A 309 -8.23 -1.55 -5.19
N GLN A 310 -7.87 -0.28 -5.32
CA GLN A 310 -7.27 0.27 -6.53
C GLN A 310 -5.92 -0.40 -6.84
N SER A 311 -5.05 -0.58 -5.85
CA SER A 311 -3.80 -1.32 -6.04
C SER A 311 -4.01 -2.79 -6.44
N ASN A 312 -5.14 -3.41 -6.06
CA ASN A 312 -5.50 -4.75 -6.53
C ASN A 312 -5.98 -4.79 -8.00
N GLU A 313 -6.29 -3.63 -8.60
CA GLU A 313 -6.58 -3.50 -10.03
C GLU A 313 -5.31 -3.57 -10.90
N CYS A 314 -4.13 -3.46 -10.28
CA CYS A 314 -2.84 -3.67 -10.91
C CYS A 314 -1.93 -4.49 -9.97
N ARG A 315 -1.83 -5.78 -10.17
CA ARG A 315 -0.96 -6.63 -9.37
C ARG A 315 -0.40 -7.80 -10.18
N ILE A 316 0.80 -8.20 -9.85
CA ILE A 316 1.41 -9.41 -10.43
C ILE A 316 0.93 -10.62 -9.62
N ARG A 317 0.31 -11.59 -10.27
CA ARG A 317 -0.04 -12.87 -9.66
C ARG A 317 1.23 -13.71 -9.53
N THR A 318 1.44 -14.30 -8.37
CA THR A 318 2.64 -15.09 -8.13
C THR A 318 2.42 -16.17 -7.07
N SER A 319 3.07 -17.31 -7.28
CA SER A 319 3.26 -18.36 -6.28
C SER A 319 4.72 -18.42 -5.79
N THR A 320 5.57 -17.46 -6.18
CA THR A 320 6.99 -17.47 -5.83
C THR A 320 7.18 -17.50 -4.31
N ARG A 321 8.20 -18.22 -3.88
CA ARG A 321 8.63 -18.28 -2.47
C ARG A 321 9.81 -17.34 -2.18
N LYS A 322 10.33 -16.64 -3.18
CA LYS A 322 11.44 -15.70 -3.05
C LYS A 322 10.94 -14.38 -2.43
N PRO A 323 11.44 -14.00 -1.22
CA PRO A 323 10.95 -12.81 -0.51
C PRO A 323 11.11 -11.51 -1.29
N GLN A 324 12.26 -11.34 -1.93
CA GLN A 324 12.54 -10.14 -2.73
C GLN A 324 11.52 -9.95 -3.86
N LEU A 325 11.19 -11.03 -4.59
CA LEU A 325 10.18 -10.96 -5.67
C LEU A 325 8.79 -10.64 -5.12
N ARG A 326 8.40 -11.26 -4.00
CA ARG A 326 7.11 -10.96 -3.37
C ARG A 326 7.01 -9.51 -2.93
N PHE A 327 8.07 -9.01 -2.30
CA PHE A 327 8.12 -7.62 -1.86
C PHE A 327 8.06 -6.66 -3.06
N LEU A 328 8.82 -6.93 -4.11
CA LEU A 328 8.78 -6.16 -5.36
C LEU A 328 7.35 -6.15 -5.94
N TYR A 329 6.72 -7.31 -6.08
CA TYR A 329 5.38 -7.44 -6.67
C TYR A 329 4.29 -6.78 -5.81
N PHE A 330 4.50 -6.68 -4.50
CA PHE A 330 3.62 -5.92 -3.62
C PHE A 330 3.87 -4.41 -3.71
N ALA A 331 5.10 -3.98 -3.93
CA ALA A 331 5.49 -2.56 -4.03
C ALA A 331 5.04 -1.92 -5.35
N LEU A 332 5.16 -2.64 -6.47
CA LEU A 332 4.85 -2.11 -7.81
C LEU A 332 3.44 -1.50 -7.93
N PRO A 333 2.35 -2.12 -7.43
CA PRO A 333 1.03 -1.49 -7.39
C PRO A 333 0.97 -0.17 -6.63
N MET A 334 1.73 -0.05 -5.53
CA MET A 334 1.76 1.17 -4.72
C MET A 334 2.50 2.31 -5.46
N LEU A 335 3.61 1.98 -6.11
CA LEU A 335 4.35 2.90 -6.97
C LEU A 335 3.48 3.37 -8.15
N MET A 336 2.79 2.45 -8.82
CA MET A 336 1.89 2.78 -9.93
C MET A 336 0.73 3.67 -9.47
N HIS A 337 0.16 3.42 -8.32
CA HIS A 337 -0.92 4.23 -7.76
C HIS A 337 -0.44 5.65 -7.42
N ASN A 338 0.71 5.81 -6.76
CA ASN A 338 1.29 7.13 -6.50
C ASN A 338 1.59 7.87 -7.81
N PHE A 339 2.10 7.15 -8.79
CA PHE A 339 2.40 7.69 -10.10
C PHE A 339 1.15 8.19 -10.84
N TRP A 340 0.05 7.43 -10.80
CA TRP A 340 -1.24 7.86 -11.31
C TRP A 340 -1.71 9.16 -10.65
N LEU A 341 -1.62 9.28 -9.33
CA LEU A 341 -2.00 10.50 -8.60
C LEU A 341 -1.14 11.70 -8.99
N TRP A 342 0.15 11.49 -9.25
CA TRP A 342 1.06 12.51 -9.77
C TRP A 342 0.67 12.93 -11.18
N PHE A 343 0.42 11.97 -12.07
CA PHE A 343 0.03 12.21 -13.46
C PHE A 343 -1.31 12.97 -13.55
N GLU A 344 -2.32 12.50 -12.83
CA GLU A 344 -3.63 13.17 -12.79
C GLU A 344 -3.49 14.63 -12.38
N ARG A 345 -2.66 14.90 -11.40
CA ARG A 345 -2.44 16.26 -10.90
C ARG A 345 -1.73 17.16 -11.92
N ILE A 346 -0.69 16.68 -12.58
CA ILE A 346 0.15 17.51 -13.48
C ILE A 346 -0.51 17.67 -14.83
N TYR A 347 -1.00 16.59 -15.43
CA TYR A 347 -1.46 16.60 -16.82
C TYR A 347 -2.95 16.85 -16.95
N VAL A 348 -3.75 16.39 -16.01
CA VAL A 348 -5.20 16.52 -16.10
C VAL A 348 -5.68 17.80 -15.44
N MET A 349 -5.19 18.13 -14.23
CA MET A 349 -5.64 19.31 -13.49
C MET A 349 -5.02 20.62 -13.96
N ASN A 350 -3.79 20.62 -14.49
CA ASN A 350 -3.16 21.81 -15.03
C ASN A 350 -3.62 22.13 -16.46
N GLY A 351 -4.06 21.12 -17.23
CA GLY A 351 -4.63 21.31 -18.57
C GLY A 351 -6.10 21.73 -18.58
N ALA A 352 -6.83 21.49 -17.52
CA ALA A 352 -8.22 21.90 -17.35
C ALA A 352 -8.29 23.16 -16.49
N HIS A 353 -8.23 24.33 -17.13
CA HIS A 353 -8.60 25.58 -16.47
C HIS A 353 -10.03 25.47 -15.94
N ARG A 354 -10.18 25.51 -14.60
CA ARG A 354 -11.39 25.85 -13.86
C ARG A 354 -12.57 24.85 -13.92
N CYS A 355 -12.54 23.82 -13.11
CA CYS A 355 -13.75 23.48 -12.41
C CYS A 355 -13.46 23.12 -10.96
N ARG A 356 -13.63 24.10 -10.05
CA ARG A 356 -13.38 24.00 -8.60
C ARG A 356 -14.41 23.14 -7.84
N ARG A 357 -15.37 22.50 -8.51
CA ARG A 357 -16.53 21.89 -7.87
C ARG A 357 -16.56 20.37 -7.84
N GLU A 358 -15.71 19.69 -8.59
CA GLU A 358 -15.82 18.23 -8.69
C GLU A 358 -14.58 17.55 -8.10
N GLN A 359 -14.80 16.82 -7.01
CA GLN A 359 -13.84 15.91 -6.39
C GLN A 359 -13.73 14.60 -7.19
N GLU A 360 -14.21 14.56 -8.41
CA GLU A 360 -14.13 13.39 -9.28
C GLU A 360 -12.84 13.41 -10.07
N SER A 361 -12.20 12.26 -10.10
CA SER A 361 -11.03 12.00 -10.93
C SER A 361 -11.46 12.04 -12.40
N TYR A 362 -10.96 13.01 -13.15
CA TYR A 362 -11.22 13.13 -14.60
C TYR A 362 -10.67 11.94 -15.39
N PHE A 363 -9.78 11.18 -14.79
CA PHE A 363 -9.10 10.05 -15.40
C PHE A 363 -8.94 8.93 -14.39
N SER A 364 -9.76 7.89 -14.52
CA SER A 364 -9.76 6.81 -13.56
C SER A 364 -8.45 6.01 -13.62
N PHE A 365 -8.06 5.42 -12.49
CA PHE A 365 -6.90 4.53 -12.45
C PHE A 365 -7.05 3.34 -13.43
N LYS A 366 -8.27 2.84 -13.63
CA LYS A 366 -8.59 1.82 -14.63
C LYS A 366 -8.30 2.26 -16.06
N ASP A 367 -8.62 3.52 -16.39
CA ASP A 367 -8.37 4.07 -17.73
C ASP A 367 -6.87 4.15 -17.99
N LEU A 368 -6.08 4.60 -16.99
CA LEU A 368 -4.62 4.58 -17.09
C LEU A 368 -4.11 3.17 -17.37
N LEU A 369 -4.52 2.19 -16.57
CA LEU A 369 -4.07 0.81 -16.71
C LEU A 369 -4.47 0.20 -18.07
N GLY A 370 -5.68 0.47 -18.54
CA GLY A 370 -6.16 0.00 -19.84
C GLY A 370 -5.31 0.53 -21.00
N ARG A 371 -4.97 1.82 -20.95
CA ARG A 371 -4.16 2.45 -22.00
C ARG A 371 -2.69 2.05 -21.93
N LEU A 372 -2.12 1.95 -20.72
CA LEU A 372 -0.77 1.44 -20.53
C LEU A 372 -0.63 0.00 -21.04
N ARG A 373 -1.64 -0.84 -20.82
CA ARG A 373 -1.68 -2.22 -21.35
C ARG A 373 -1.49 -2.23 -22.85
N ASN A 374 -2.32 -1.51 -23.59
CA ASN A 374 -2.26 -1.47 -25.04
C ASN A 374 -0.92 -0.91 -25.56
N PHE A 375 -0.34 0.03 -24.86
CA PHE A 375 0.93 0.64 -25.23
C PHE A 375 2.11 -0.32 -24.97
N LEU A 376 2.12 -0.98 -23.82
CA LEU A 376 3.19 -1.92 -23.43
C LEU A 376 3.24 -3.17 -24.31
N GLU A 377 2.09 -3.61 -24.81
CA GLU A 377 2.02 -4.75 -25.72
C GLU A 377 2.72 -4.46 -27.05
N LYS A 378 2.43 -3.30 -27.66
CA LYS A 378 3.09 -2.86 -28.90
C LYS A 378 4.60 -2.72 -28.71
N ASP A 379 5.02 -2.05 -27.64
CA ASP A 379 6.42 -1.81 -27.35
C ASP A 379 7.22 -3.10 -27.07
N LEU A 380 6.59 -4.07 -26.44
CA LEU A 380 7.24 -5.37 -26.17
C LEU A 380 7.43 -6.18 -27.46
N ILE A 381 6.45 -6.18 -28.35
CA ILE A 381 6.55 -6.85 -29.66
C ILE A 381 7.68 -6.21 -30.45
N GLU A 382 7.70 -4.89 -30.61
CA GLU A 382 8.76 -4.17 -31.35
C GLU A 382 10.16 -4.42 -30.77
N LEU A 383 10.28 -4.53 -29.44
CA LEU A 383 11.56 -4.81 -28.79
C LEU A 383 12.06 -6.23 -29.05
N THR A 384 11.15 -7.21 -29.02
CA THR A 384 11.52 -8.60 -29.27
C THR A 384 11.90 -8.83 -30.72
N GLU A 385 11.20 -8.22 -31.68
CA GLU A 385 11.53 -8.28 -33.10
C GLU A 385 12.93 -7.69 -33.39
N LYS A 386 13.24 -6.49 -32.89
CA LYS A 386 14.56 -5.87 -33.07
C LYS A 386 15.70 -6.70 -32.49
N ILE A 387 15.49 -7.35 -31.36
CA ILE A 387 16.51 -8.23 -30.77
C ILE A 387 16.73 -9.45 -31.61
N THR A 388 15.66 -10.12 -32.06
CA THR A 388 15.75 -11.29 -32.94
C THR A 388 16.54 -10.94 -34.21
N GLN A 389 16.19 -9.82 -34.85
CA GLN A 389 16.86 -9.36 -36.06
C GLN A 389 18.36 -9.07 -35.83
N THR A 390 18.71 -8.43 -34.72
CA THR A 390 20.11 -8.16 -34.35
C THR A 390 20.93 -9.46 -34.15
N PHE A 391 20.30 -10.53 -33.66
CA PHE A 391 20.96 -11.83 -33.50
C PHE A 391 21.12 -12.58 -34.83
N GLU A 392 20.11 -12.53 -35.69
CA GLU A 392 20.16 -13.09 -37.02
C GLU A 392 21.25 -12.42 -37.84
N ASP A 393 21.34 -11.09 -37.83
CA ASP A 393 22.39 -10.32 -38.52
C ASP A 393 23.80 -10.67 -37.99
N LYS A 394 23.97 -10.83 -36.67
CA LYS A 394 25.25 -11.26 -36.09
C LYS A 394 25.60 -12.71 -36.41
N ALA A 395 24.61 -13.60 -36.52
CA ALA A 395 24.82 -14.98 -36.93
C ALA A 395 25.23 -15.08 -38.40
N HIS A 396 24.56 -14.30 -39.28
CA HIS A 396 24.95 -14.16 -40.68
C HIS A 396 26.36 -13.60 -40.87
N ALA A 397 26.70 -12.52 -40.13
CA ALA A 397 28.01 -11.93 -40.20
C ALA A 397 29.14 -12.87 -39.70
N LYS A 398 28.87 -13.79 -38.80
CA LYS A 398 29.81 -14.85 -38.39
C LYS A 398 29.96 -15.98 -39.45
N HIS A 399 28.92 -16.28 -40.18
CA HIS A 399 28.96 -17.29 -41.25
C HIS A 399 29.68 -16.78 -42.49
N CYS A 400 29.55 -15.50 -42.81
CA CYS A 400 30.26 -14.89 -43.93
C CYS A 400 31.77 -14.61 -43.67
N ARG A 401 32.23 -14.81 -42.42
CA ARG A 401 33.66 -14.67 -42.05
C ARG A 401 34.41 -16.00 -41.88
N LYS A 402 33.75 -17.13 -42.17
CA LYS A 402 34.36 -18.41 -42.35
C LYS A 402 34.41 -18.77 -43.83
#